data_4804687efb212024d3de1ace5537371a
#
_entry.id   4804687efb212024d3de1ace5537371a
#
_cell.length_a   1.000
_cell.length_b   1.000
_cell.length_c   1.000
_cell.angle_alpha   90.00
_cell.angle_beta   90.00
_cell.angle_gamma   90.00
#
_symmetry.space_group_name_H-M   'P 1'
#
loop_
_entity.id
_entity.type
_entity.pdbx_description
1 polymer ?
#
loop_
_entity_poly.entity_id
_entity_poly.type
_entity_poly.pdbx_seq_one_letter_code
_entity_poly.pdbx_strand_id
1 'polypeptide(L)'
;YWTDSGKPIPPNLHWHTLKAPDTSFLDMLNSATMVNTLSLESLAKMQDPNRSRYNQFMELFKVLNDFEDQRDGKRYGAVNSWTTQRALVIDSLTGLNSAALNLVIGGKPVRSQSDWGIAQQQLEGLLRKLCDGCSCHFVLLAHVERETDLVLGGVKLMASTLGKALAPKIPAMFSDVILTVRQGSKWSWDTANVMADLKTRNLPITADNLPSFGPIVKKWQARAAASKLPIPGLTTAVEQAK
;
A
#
# COMPACT_ATOMS: atom_id res chain seq x y z
N TYR A 1 -13.34 -8.34 8.69
CA TYR A 1 -14.13 -7.15 9.12
C TYR A 1 -15.56 -7.18 8.59
N TRP A 2 -15.81 -7.44 7.30
CA TRP A 2 -17.17 -7.56 6.78
C TRP A 2 -17.86 -8.84 7.25
N THR A 3 -17.14 -9.94 7.34
CA THR A 3 -17.63 -11.23 7.80
C THR A 3 -18.13 -11.18 9.25
N ASP A 4 -17.52 -10.33 10.09
CA ASP A 4 -17.85 -10.23 11.52
C ASP A 4 -18.94 -9.19 11.79
N SER A 5 -19.27 -8.34 10.82
CA SER A 5 -20.25 -7.27 10.98
C SER A 5 -21.72 -7.74 10.87
N GLY A 6 -21.97 -8.98 10.47
CA GLY A 6 -23.30 -9.51 10.17
C GLY A 6 -23.99 -8.86 8.96
N LYS A 7 -23.30 -7.97 8.25
CA LYS A 7 -23.82 -7.33 7.03
C LYS A 7 -23.58 -8.20 5.80
N PRO A 8 -24.49 -8.20 4.83
CA PRO A 8 -24.27 -8.93 3.59
C PRO A 8 -23.05 -8.37 2.85
N ILE A 9 -22.17 -9.26 2.41
CA ILE A 9 -20.99 -8.89 1.63
C ILE A 9 -21.45 -8.40 0.25
N PRO A 10 -21.00 -7.21 -0.20
CA PRO A 10 -21.33 -6.73 -1.53
C PRO A 10 -20.89 -7.75 -2.61
N PRO A 11 -21.73 -8.02 -3.61
CA PRO A 11 -21.46 -9.06 -4.62
C PRO A 11 -20.23 -8.76 -5.50
N ASN A 12 -19.85 -7.48 -5.59
CA ASN A 12 -18.69 -7.00 -6.34
C ASN A 12 -17.44 -6.76 -5.47
N LEU A 13 -17.47 -7.17 -4.20
CA LEU A 13 -16.30 -7.18 -3.32
C LEU A 13 -15.65 -8.56 -3.35
N HIS A 14 -14.41 -8.61 -3.78
CA HIS A 14 -13.59 -9.80 -3.88
C HIS A 14 -12.33 -9.60 -3.06
N TRP A 15 -11.81 -10.65 -2.42
CA TRP A 15 -10.63 -10.52 -1.57
C TRP A 15 -9.70 -11.73 -1.64
N HIS A 16 -8.46 -11.45 -1.33
CA HIS A 16 -7.45 -12.46 -1.07
C HIS A 16 -6.66 -12.06 0.18
N THR A 17 -6.60 -12.94 1.17
CA THR A 17 -5.88 -12.70 2.42
C THR A 17 -4.54 -13.39 2.39
N LEU A 18 -3.46 -12.61 2.52
CA LEU A 18 -2.12 -13.16 2.71
C LEU A 18 -1.96 -13.59 4.16
N LYS A 19 -1.76 -14.89 4.37
CA LYS A 19 -1.62 -15.43 5.72
C LYS A 19 -0.25 -15.07 6.31
N ALA A 20 -0.24 -14.68 7.58
CA ALA A 20 1.00 -14.56 8.34
C ALA A 20 1.71 -15.92 8.43
N PRO A 21 3.04 -15.92 8.58
CA PRO A 21 3.76 -17.16 8.87
C PRO A 21 3.15 -17.86 10.08
N ASP A 22 2.87 -19.14 9.93
CA ASP A 22 2.42 -19.95 11.07
C ASP A 22 3.61 -20.18 12.01
N THR A 23 3.50 -19.65 13.21
CA THR A 23 4.54 -19.74 14.23
C THR A 23 3.92 -20.35 15.49
N SER A 24 4.35 -21.55 15.86
CA SER A 24 3.88 -22.20 17.08
C SER A 24 4.43 -21.51 18.33
N PHE A 25 3.74 -21.66 19.48
CA PHE A 25 4.27 -21.18 20.76
C PHE A 25 5.62 -21.83 21.11
N LEU A 26 5.87 -23.05 20.66
CA LEU A 26 7.16 -23.72 20.85
C LEU A 26 8.26 -23.03 20.03
N ASP A 27 7.99 -22.63 18.77
CA ASP A 27 8.94 -21.86 17.97
C ASP A 27 9.26 -20.50 18.62
N MET A 28 8.23 -19.84 19.19
CA MET A 28 8.40 -18.59 19.93
C MET A 28 9.26 -18.78 21.18
N LEU A 29 9.02 -19.86 21.95
CA LEU A 29 9.81 -20.20 23.13
C LEU A 29 11.27 -20.48 22.75
N ASN A 30 11.50 -21.27 21.72
CA ASN A 30 12.84 -21.59 21.23
C ASN A 30 13.58 -20.31 20.79
N SER A 31 12.90 -19.44 20.07
CA SER A 31 13.47 -18.14 19.65
C SER A 31 13.80 -17.25 20.85
N ALA A 32 12.90 -17.14 21.82
CA ALA A 32 13.14 -16.38 23.05
C ALA A 32 14.30 -16.95 23.86
N THR A 33 14.41 -18.28 23.96
CA THR A 33 15.51 -18.95 24.64
C THR A 33 16.85 -18.63 23.96
N MET A 34 16.91 -18.66 22.62
CA MET A 34 18.11 -18.28 21.87
C MET A 34 18.52 -16.84 22.14
N VAL A 35 17.56 -15.90 22.12
CA VAL A 35 17.83 -14.48 22.43
C VAL A 35 18.34 -14.31 23.86
N ASN A 36 17.83 -15.10 24.81
CA ASN A 36 18.23 -15.01 26.22
C ASN A 36 19.60 -15.63 26.50
N THR A 37 20.04 -16.61 25.71
CA THR A 37 21.26 -17.40 26.00
C THR A 37 22.48 -17.01 25.16
N LEU A 38 22.27 -16.45 23.98
CA LEU A 38 23.34 -16.13 23.04
C LEU A 38 23.78 -14.66 23.14
N SER A 39 25.06 -14.41 22.89
CA SER A 39 25.57 -13.05 22.75
C SER A 39 25.01 -12.36 21.50
N LEU A 40 24.97 -11.02 21.52
CA LEU A 40 24.50 -10.24 20.35
C LEU A 40 25.33 -10.54 19.09
N GLU A 41 26.63 -10.79 19.24
CA GLU A 41 27.52 -11.14 18.13
C GLU A 41 27.13 -12.51 17.51
N SER A 42 26.81 -13.49 18.36
CA SER A 42 26.35 -14.81 17.92
C SER A 42 24.99 -14.70 17.22
N LEU A 43 24.06 -13.94 17.79
CA LEU A 43 22.74 -13.68 17.19
C LEU A 43 22.86 -12.98 15.82
N ALA A 44 23.79 -12.04 15.68
CA ALA A 44 23.99 -11.31 14.41
C ALA A 44 24.54 -12.22 13.29
N LYS A 45 25.28 -13.27 13.63
CA LYS A 45 25.81 -14.24 12.66
C LYS A 45 24.78 -15.32 12.27
N MET A 46 23.66 -15.41 12.99
CA MET A 46 22.63 -16.43 12.70
C MET A 46 21.91 -16.12 11.40
N GLN A 47 21.70 -17.17 10.62
CA GLN A 47 20.85 -17.17 9.43
C GLN A 47 19.62 -18.01 9.72
N ASP A 48 18.45 -17.59 9.24
CA ASP A 48 17.28 -18.47 9.28
C ASP A 48 17.40 -19.54 8.21
N PRO A 49 17.49 -20.82 8.58
CA PRO A 49 17.57 -21.92 7.62
C PRO A 49 16.27 -22.12 6.83
N ASN A 50 15.14 -21.62 7.33
CA ASN A 50 13.83 -21.83 6.72
C ASN A 50 13.14 -20.52 6.31
N ARG A 51 13.72 -19.83 5.35
CA ARG A 51 13.14 -18.59 4.78
C ARG A 51 11.80 -18.81 4.08
N SER A 52 11.45 -20.04 3.72
CA SER A 52 10.19 -20.35 3.04
C SER A 52 8.94 -20.00 3.87
N ARG A 53 9.06 -19.91 5.20
CA ARG A 53 7.98 -19.44 6.08
C ARG A 53 7.62 -17.96 5.82
N TYR A 54 8.54 -17.17 5.27
CA TYR A 54 8.40 -15.72 5.09
C TYR A 54 8.15 -15.35 3.62
N ASN A 55 7.25 -16.07 2.99
CA ASN A 55 6.97 -15.95 1.54
C ASN A 55 5.82 -14.99 1.19
N GLN A 56 5.23 -14.30 2.18
CA GLN A 56 4.03 -13.46 1.98
C GLN A 56 4.19 -12.43 0.87
N PHE A 57 5.36 -11.81 0.79
CA PHE A 57 5.61 -10.81 -0.27
C PHE A 57 5.67 -11.45 -1.65
N MET A 58 6.19 -12.67 -1.77
CA MET A 58 6.17 -13.44 -3.02
C MET A 58 4.75 -13.90 -3.37
N GLU A 59 3.98 -14.35 -2.37
CA GLU A 59 2.57 -14.71 -2.57
C GLU A 59 1.75 -13.52 -3.06
N LEU A 60 2.01 -12.31 -2.56
CA LEU A 60 1.39 -11.10 -3.08
C LEU A 60 1.64 -10.94 -4.59
N PHE A 61 2.87 -11.15 -5.07
CA PHE A 61 3.15 -11.08 -6.51
C PHE A 61 2.39 -12.14 -7.30
N LYS A 62 2.22 -13.35 -6.77
CA LYS A 62 1.40 -14.38 -7.43
C LYS A 62 -0.05 -13.94 -7.52
N VAL A 63 -0.60 -13.41 -6.42
CA VAL A 63 -1.98 -12.87 -6.39
C VAL A 63 -2.14 -11.70 -7.36
N LEU A 64 -1.19 -10.78 -7.43
CA LEU A 64 -1.24 -9.65 -8.36
C LEU A 64 -1.10 -10.10 -9.83
N ASN A 65 -0.42 -11.21 -10.08
CA ASN A 65 -0.27 -11.79 -11.43
C ASN A 65 -1.49 -12.61 -11.86
N ASP A 66 -2.26 -13.17 -10.92
CA ASP A 66 -3.50 -13.88 -11.18
C ASP A 66 -4.40 -13.85 -9.94
N PHE A 67 -5.24 -12.82 -9.83
CA PHE A 67 -6.07 -12.60 -8.66
C PHE A 67 -7.18 -13.66 -8.59
N GLU A 68 -7.18 -14.42 -7.51
CA GLU A 68 -8.21 -15.39 -7.16
C GLU A 68 -8.97 -14.94 -5.91
N ASP A 69 -10.29 -14.86 -6.01
CA ASP A 69 -11.17 -14.59 -4.87
C ASP A 69 -11.23 -15.82 -3.96
N GLN A 70 -10.83 -15.66 -2.70
CA GLN A 70 -10.85 -16.73 -1.71
C GLN A 70 -12.27 -17.19 -1.33
N ARG A 71 -13.29 -16.43 -1.67
CA ARG A 71 -14.69 -16.76 -1.36
C ARG A 71 -15.21 -17.91 -2.21
N ASP A 72 -14.90 -17.87 -3.50
CA ASP A 72 -15.50 -18.79 -4.50
C ASP A 72 -14.48 -19.38 -5.50
N GLY A 73 -13.19 -19.04 -5.33
CA GLY A 73 -12.12 -19.49 -6.21
C GLY A 73 -12.14 -18.87 -7.60
N LYS A 74 -12.98 -17.86 -7.83
CA LYS A 74 -13.07 -17.19 -9.13
C LYS A 74 -11.82 -16.39 -9.44
N ARG A 75 -11.29 -16.56 -10.66
CA ARG A 75 -10.10 -15.85 -11.12
C ARG A 75 -10.47 -14.61 -11.91
N TYR A 76 -9.73 -13.54 -11.64
CA TYR A 76 -9.90 -12.22 -12.26
C TYR A 76 -8.70 -11.82 -13.11
N GLY A 77 -7.70 -12.72 -13.24
CA GLY A 77 -6.48 -12.51 -14.01
C GLY A 77 -5.50 -11.51 -13.38
N ALA A 78 -4.51 -11.12 -14.15
CA ALA A 78 -3.45 -10.23 -13.69
C ALA A 78 -3.96 -8.80 -13.47
N VAL A 79 -3.60 -8.19 -12.33
CA VAL A 79 -4.05 -6.84 -11.95
C VAL A 79 -3.61 -5.77 -12.96
N ASN A 80 -2.45 -5.94 -13.60
CA ASN A 80 -1.97 -5.02 -14.63
C ASN A 80 -2.81 -5.05 -15.92
N SER A 81 -3.64 -6.07 -16.12
CA SER A 81 -4.61 -6.13 -17.23
C SER A 81 -5.97 -5.54 -16.89
N TRP A 82 -6.20 -5.16 -15.63
CA TRP A 82 -7.46 -4.59 -15.20
C TRP A 82 -7.66 -3.18 -15.74
N THR A 83 -8.91 -2.84 -16.04
CA THR A 83 -9.32 -1.53 -16.53
C THR A 83 -9.85 -0.64 -15.41
N THR A 84 -10.21 0.59 -15.73
CA THR A 84 -10.81 1.57 -14.80
C THR A 84 -12.17 1.15 -14.24
N GLN A 85 -12.71 0.01 -14.63
CA GLN A 85 -13.93 -0.57 -14.04
C GLN A 85 -13.64 -1.36 -12.75
N ARG A 86 -12.37 -1.54 -12.40
CA ARG A 86 -11.93 -2.26 -11.21
C ARG A 86 -11.09 -1.37 -10.31
N ALA A 87 -11.14 -1.67 -9.03
CA ALA A 87 -10.26 -1.09 -8.04
C ALA A 87 -9.50 -2.18 -7.29
N LEU A 88 -8.20 -2.01 -7.16
CA LEU A 88 -7.36 -2.77 -6.24
C LEU A 88 -7.26 -2.01 -4.93
N VAL A 89 -7.60 -2.64 -3.83
CA VAL A 89 -7.40 -2.09 -2.48
C VAL A 89 -6.38 -2.96 -1.75
N ILE A 90 -5.35 -2.37 -1.21
CA ILE A 90 -4.39 -3.04 -0.34
C ILE A 90 -4.55 -2.52 1.10
N ASP A 91 -4.95 -3.40 1.99
CA ASP A 91 -5.07 -3.17 3.42
C ASP A 91 -4.03 -4.05 4.14
N SER A 92 -2.89 -3.52 4.53
CA SER A 92 -2.45 -2.13 4.56
C SER A 92 -0.96 -2.02 4.21
N LEU A 93 -0.47 -0.79 4.06
CA LEU A 93 0.97 -0.51 3.89
C LEU A 93 1.80 -1.12 5.03
N THR A 94 1.30 -1.11 6.27
CA THR A 94 1.99 -1.74 7.42
C THR A 94 2.19 -3.24 7.23
N GLY A 95 1.19 -3.94 6.69
CA GLY A 95 1.31 -5.35 6.34
C GLY A 95 2.34 -5.56 5.22
N LEU A 96 2.34 -4.70 4.20
CA LEU A 96 3.35 -4.74 3.13
C LEU A 96 4.77 -4.50 3.65
N ASN A 97 4.95 -3.55 4.57
CA ASN A 97 6.24 -3.28 5.23
C ASN A 97 6.78 -4.54 5.90
N SER A 98 5.94 -5.20 6.68
CA SER A 98 6.31 -6.44 7.38
C SER A 98 6.64 -7.56 6.42
N ALA A 99 5.82 -7.75 5.38
CA ALA A 99 6.04 -8.80 4.38
C ALA A 99 7.34 -8.57 3.58
N ALA A 100 7.63 -7.33 3.17
CA ALA A 100 8.85 -6.97 2.45
C ALA A 100 10.11 -7.15 3.32
N LEU A 101 10.03 -6.77 4.59
CA LEU A 101 11.14 -6.97 5.52
C LEU A 101 11.38 -8.46 5.79
N ASN A 102 10.32 -9.22 6.06
CA ASN A 102 10.41 -10.65 6.33
C ASN A 102 10.95 -11.44 5.14
N LEU A 103 10.66 -11.03 3.90
CA LEU A 103 11.27 -11.60 2.70
C LEU A 103 12.80 -11.58 2.76
N VAL A 104 13.37 -10.48 3.30
CA VAL A 104 14.83 -10.27 3.34
C VAL A 104 15.46 -10.95 4.55
N ILE A 105 14.87 -10.75 5.72
CA ILE A 105 15.48 -11.22 6.98
C ILE A 105 15.11 -12.65 7.36
N GLY A 106 13.93 -13.14 6.95
CA GLY A 106 13.39 -14.39 7.48
C GLY A 106 13.20 -14.28 9.00
N GLY A 107 13.60 -15.34 9.73
CA GLY A 107 13.63 -15.37 11.20
C GLY A 107 14.94 -14.86 11.83
N LYS A 108 15.79 -14.19 11.06
CA LYS A 108 17.06 -13.63 11.55
C LYS A 108 16.82 -12.68 12.74
N PRO A 109 17.42 -12.95 13.92
CA PRO A 109 17.11 -12.21 15.14
C PRO A 109 17.66 -10.77 15.13
N VAL A 110 18.78 -10.52 14.45
CA VAL A 110 19.42 -9.20 14.34
C VAL A 110 19.34 -8.71 12.90
N ARG A 111 18.82 -7.49 12.73
CA ARG A 111 18.66 -6.83 11.44
C ARG A 111 19.84 -5.91 11.15
N SER A 112 20.30 -5.89 9.92
CA SER A 112 21.30 -4.94 9.45
C SER A 112 20.66 -3.78 8.69
N GLN A 113 21.39 -2.68 8.54
CA GLN A 113 20.90 -1.54 7.76
C GLN A 113 20.69 -1.90 6.27
N SER A 114 21.49 -2.81 5.73
CA SER A 114 21.31 -3.32 4.36
C SER A 114 20.01 -4.09 4.19
N ASP A 115 19.56 -4.83 5.20
CA ASP A 115 18.30 -5.57 5.14
C ASP A 115 17.11 -4.61 4.93
N TRP A 116 17.13 -3.47 5.65
CA TRP A 116 16.13 -2.42 5.49
C TRP A 116 16.17 -1.79 4.10
N GLY A 117 17.36 -1.50 3.58
CA GLY A 117 17.52 -0.92 2.25
C GLY A 117 16.96 -1.80 1.15
N ILE A 118 17.25 -3.11 1.21
CA ILE A 118 16.73 -4.08 0.23
C ILE A 118 15.21 -4.18 0.32
N ALA A 119 14.66 -4.30 1.52
CA ALA A 119 13.21 -4.39 1.73
C ALA A 119 12.48 -3.13 1.24
N GLN A 120 13.02 -1.94 1.52
CA GLN A 120 12.49 -0.66 1.02
C GLN A 120 12.48 -0.61 -0.50
N GLN A 121 13.56 -1.04 -1.15
CA GLN A 121 13.65 -1.06 -2.61
C GLN A 121 12.59 -1.98 -3.25
N GLN A 122 12.36 -3.17 -2.66
CA GLN A 122 11.31 -4.08 -3.12
C GLN A 122 9.92 -3.46 -2.98
N LEU A 123 9.64 -2.84 -1.84
CA LEU A 123 8.37 -2.19 -1.59
C LEU A 123 8.15 -0.96 -2.49
N GLU A 124 9.16 -0.11 -2.65
CA GLU A 124 9.10 1.03 -3.57
C GLU A 124 8.86 0.59 -5.01
N GLY A 125 9.53 -0.47 -5.46
CA GLY A 125 9.33 -1.07 -6.79
C GLY A 125 7.91 -1.57 -7.00
N LEU A 126 7.33 -2.25 -6.01
CA LEU A 126 5.95 -2.69 -6.05
C LEU A 126 4.97 -1.51 -6.15
N LEU A 127 5.10 -0.51 -5.28
CA LEU A 127 4.21 0.66 -5.27
C LEU A 127 4.27 1.43 -6.59
N ARG A 128 5.47 1.66 -7.15
CA ARG A 128 5.64 2.28 -8.47
C ARG A 128 4.96 1.47 -9.56
N LYS A 129 5.16 0.14 -9.56
CA LYS A 129 4.50 -0.73 -10.55
C LYS A 129 2.98 -0.66 -10.48
N LEU A 130 2.40 -0.59 -9.29
CA LEU A 130 0.96 -0.46 -9.11
C LEU A 130 0.44 0.93 -9.50
N CYS A 131 1.18 2.00 -9.19
CA CYS A 131 0.76 3.37 -9.50
C CYS A 131 0.92 3.70 -10.99
N ASP A 132 2.03 3.27 -11.63
CA ASP A 132 2.39 3.68 -12.98
C ASP A 132 2.06 2.62 -14.03
N GLY A 133 2.03 1.34 -13.64
CA GLY A 133 1.91 0.20 -14.55
C GLY A 133 0.54 -0.46 -14.58
N CYS A 134 -0.45 0.04 -13.84
CA CYS A 134 -1.80 -0.50 -13.80
C CYS A 134 -2.83 0.56 -14.24
N SER A 135 -3.82 0.17 -15.03
CA SER A 135 -4.91 1.05 -15.47
C SER A 135 -6.11 1.04 -14.54
N CYS A 136 -6.18 0.11 -13.59
CA CYS A 136 -7.23 0.06 -12.58
C CYS A 136 -7.04 1.15 -11.51
N HIS A 137 -8.08 1.44 -10.75
CA HIS A 137 -7.95 2.30 -9.59
C HIS A 137 -7.16 1.58 -8.50
N PHE A 138 -6.18 2.26 -7.92
CA PHE A 138 -5.38 1.71 -6.83
C PHE A 138 -5.58 2.52 -5.55
N VAL A 139 -5.97 1.85 -4.47
CA VAL A 139 -6.16 2.41 -3.13
C VAL A 139 -5.24 1.69 -2.17
N LEU A 140 -4.39 2.45 -1.49
CA LEU A 140 -3.50 1.95 -0.45
C LEU A 140 -3.95 2.51 0.90
N LEU A 141 -4.30 1.64 1.83
CA LEU A 141 -4.57 2.03 3.21
C LEU A 141 -3.26 2.07 4.00
N ALA A 142 -3.04 3.12 4.77
CA ALA A 142 -1.84 3.29 5.56
C ALA A 142 -2.19 3.81 6.96
N HIS A 143 -1.51 3.27 7.98
CA HIS A 143 -1.55 3.84 9.31
C HIS A 143 -0.72 5.12 9.34
N VAL A 144 -1.13 6.04 10.20
CA VAL A 144 -0.44 7.32 10.39
C VAL A 144 0.59 7.18 11.50
N GLU A 145 1.78 7.68 11.25
CA GLU A 145 2.87 7.81 12.22
C GLU A 145 3.15 9.30 12.47
N ARG A 146 3.54 9.62 13.71
CA ARG A 146 3.92 10.98 14.11
C ARG A 146 5.43 11.08 14.12
N GLU A 147 5.97 12.02 13.37
CA GLU A 147 7.38 12.34 13.38
C GLU A 147 7.59 13.77 13.88
N THR A 148 8.58 13.95 14.77
CA THR A 148 8.95 15.28 15.23
C THR A 148 9.87 15.92 14.19
N ASP A 149 9.52 17.09 13.70
CA ASP A 149 10.39 17.91 12.87
C ASP A 149 11.46 18.56 13.77
N LEU A 150 12.68 18.09 13.64
CA LEU A 150 13.81 18.58 14.45
C LEU A 150 14.31 19.96 14.01
N VAL A 151 13.94 20.43 12.84
CA VAL A 151 14.41 21.69 12.26
C VAL A 151 13.43 22.83 12.53
N LEU A 152 12.15 22.60 12.20
CA LEU A 152 11.10 23.62 12.34
C LEU A 152 10.36 23.53 13.67
N GLY A 153 10.56 22.45 14.41
CA GLY A 153 9.74 22.11 15.56
C GLY A 153 8.32 21.69 15.15
N GLY A 154 7.67 20.88 15.96
CA GLY A 154 6.30 20.44 15.68
C GLY A 154 6.23 18.96 15.29
N VAL A 155 4.99 18.49 15.05
CA VAL A 155 4.71 17.08 14.74
C VAL A 155 4.20 17.01 13.32
N LYS A 156 4.83 16.18 12.48
CA LYS A 156 4.36 15.85 11.13
C LYS A 156 3.70 14.48 11.12
N LEU A 157 2.56 14.38 10.44
CA LEU A 157 1.83 13.14 10.23
C LEU A 157 2.26 12.55 8.88
N MET A 158 2.74 11.33 8.90
CA MET A 158 3.22 10.62 7.72
C MET A 158 2.62 9.22 7.65
N ALA A 159 2.58 8.63 6.47
CA ALA A 159 2.26 7.21 6.35
C ALA A 159 3.35 6.37 7.03
N SER A 160 2.94 5.42 7.88
CA SER A 160 3.87 4.48 8.53
C SER A 160 4.50 3.57 7.49
N THR A 161 5.81 3.71 7.29
CA THR A 161 6.56 2.99 6.28
C THR A 161 7.74 2.23 6.86
N LEU A 162 8.33 1.36 6.04
CA LEU A 162 9.55 0.65 6.35
C LEU A 162 10.73 1.63 6.34
N GLY A 163 11.02 2.23 7.51
CA GLY A 163 12.06 3.25 7.67
C GLY A 163 11.67 4.62 7.08
N LYS A 164 12.47 5.64 7.41
CA LYS A 164 12.16 7.05 7.14
C LYS A 164 12.29 7.47 5.65
N ALA A 165 13.06 6.73 4.85
CA ALA A 165 13.38 7.14 3.49
C ALA A 165 12.22 6.99 2.49
N LEU A 166 11.27 6.08 2.76
CA LEU A 166 10.14 5.81 1.85
C LEU A 166 8.94 6.73 2.13
N ALA A 167 8.70 7.11 3.38
CA ALA A 167 7.53 7.92 3.77
C ALA A 167 7.36 9.21 2.92
N PRO A 168 8.39 10.05 2.71
CA PRO A 168 8.25 11.27 1.91
C PRO A 168 8.05 11.00 0.40
N LYS A 169 8.35 9.81 -0.08
CA LYS A 169 8.17 9.45 -1.50
C LYS A 169 6.74 9.02 -1.82
N ILE A 170 5.99 8.51 -0.84
CA ILE A 170 4.63 7.98 -1.06
C ILE A 170 3.68 9.04 -1.62
N PRO A 171 3.60 10.28 -1.07
CA PRO A 171 2.71 11.29 -1.62
C PRO A 171 2.96 11.60 -3.10
N ALA A 172 4.20 11.47 -3.58
CA ALA A 172 4.53 11.71 -4.98
C ALA A 172 3.94 10.66 -5.93
N MET A 173 3.75 9.42 -5.47
CA MET A 173 3.26 8.31 -6.30
C MET A 173 1.75 8.36 -6.53
N PHE A 174 0.97 8.96 -5.62
CA PHE A 174 -0.49 8.94 -5.66
C PHE A 174 -1.08 10.26 -6.18
N SER A 175 -2.25 10.20 -6.80
CA SER A 175 -3.00 11.39 -7.23
C SER A 175 -3.63 12.13 -6.06
N ASP A 176 -4.09 11.38 -5.07
CA ASP A 176 -4.75 11.86 -3.88
C ASP A 176 -4.16 11.16 -2.66
N VAL A 177 -3.80 11.93 -1.64
CA VAL A 177 -3.37 11.48 -0.31
C VAL A 177 -4.27 12.15 0.71
N ILE A 178 -5.06 11.38 1.42
CA ILE A 178 -6.18 11.82 2.21
C ILE A 178 -6.03 11.29 3.63
N LEU A 179 -6.18 12.16 4.61
CA LEU A 179 -6.22 11.77 6.01
C LEU A 179 -7.66 11.44 6.42
N THR A 180 -7.90 10.22 6.87
CA THR A 180 -9.19 9.85 7.46
C THR A 180 -9.21 10.24 8.93
N VAL A 181 -10.18 11.05 9.31
CA VAL A 181 -10.35 11.57 10.68
C VAL A 181 -11.67 11.09 11.25
N ARG A 182 -11.66 10.73 12.53
CA ARG A 182 -12.86 10.40 13.30
C ARG A 182 -13.07 11.41 14.41
N GLN A 183 -14.30 11.97 14.47
CA GLN A 183 -14.75 12.83 15.54
C GLN A 183 -16.06 12.25 16.11
N GLY A 184 -15.99 11.66 17.29
CA GLY A 184 -17.10 10.90 17.85
C GLY A 184 -17.51 9.71 16.95
N SER A 185 -18.75 9.73 16.46
CA SER A 185 -19.28 8.72 15.52
C SER A 185 -19.12 9.11 14.05
N LYS A 186 -18.70 10.34 13.75
CA LYS A 186 -18.59 10.87 12.39
C LYS A 186 -17.18 10.64 11.84
N TRP A 187 -17.11 10.14 10.61
CA TRP A 187 -15.89 10.05 9.82
C TRP A 187 -15.86 11.14 8.75
N SER A 188 -14.69 11.71 8.53
CA SER A 188 -14.44 12.67 7.45
C SER A 188 -13.10 12.40 6.78
N TRP A 189 -12.93 12.92 5.56
CA TRP A 189 -11.67 12.98 4.85
C TRP A 189 -11.12 14.39 4.89
N ASP A 190 -9.97 14.54 5.53
CA ASP A 190 -9.23 15.79 5.64
C ASP A 190 -8.20 15.87 4.52
N THR A 191 -8.26 16.94 3.73
CA THR A 191 -7.34 17.27 2.65
C THR A 191 -6.64 18.60 2.86
N ALA A 192 -6.90 19.27 4.01
CA ALA A 192 -6.41 20.60 4.34
C ALA A 192 -5.40 20.61 5.50
N ASN A 193 -5.16 19.49 6.16
CA ASN A 193 -4.30 19.42 7.35
C ASN A 193 -2.84 19.72 6.99
N VAL A 194 -2.34 20.85 7.49
CA VAL A 194 -0.96 21.31 7.22
C VAL A 194 0.12 20.48 7.91
N MET A 195 -0.26 19.67 8.91
CA MET A 195 0.67 18.79 9.62
C MET A 195 0.86 17.43 8.93
N ALA A 196 0.15 17.18 7.83
CA ALA A 196 0.23 15.94 7.09
C ALA A 196 0.62 16.20 5.63
N ASP A 197 1.40 15.29 5.02
CA ASP A 197 1.73 15.35 3.60
C ASP A 197 0.52 14.94 2.74
N LEU A 198 -0.48 15.81 2.70
CA LEU A 198 -1.69 15.60 1.94
C LEU A 198 -1.58 16.17 0.53
N LYS A 199 -2.35 15.58 -0.36
CA LYS A 199 -2.42 15.99 -1.76
C LYS A 199 -3.80 15.60 -2.30
N THR A 200 -4.45 16.51 -3.01
CA THR A 200 -5.64 16.15 -3.75
C THR A 200 -5.71 16.87 -5.10
N ARG A 201 -6.11 16.13 -6.12
CA ARG A 201 -6.46 16.66 -7.45
C ARG A 201 -7.97 16.58 -7.69
N ASN A 202 -8.68 15.85 -6.84
CA ASN A 202 -10.05 15.43 -7.11
C ASN A 202 -11.05 15.88 -6.06
N LEU A 203 -10.62 16.22 -4.86
CA LEU A 203 -11.48 16.69 -3.77
C LEU A 203 -11.28 18.19 -3.49
N PRO A 204 -12.25 18.86 -2.86
CA PRO A 204 -12.02 20.18 -2.26
C PRO A 204 -10.95 20.09 -1.16
N ILE A 205 -10.20 21.19 -0.97
CA ILE A 205 -9.24 21.33 0.14
C ILE A 205 -10.03 21.76 1.37
N THR A 206 -10.42 20.82 2.20
CA THR A 206 -11.19 21.03 3.45
C THR A 206 -10.97 19.86 4.40
N ALA A 207 -11.25 20.08 5.69
CA ALA A 207 -11.08 19.06 6.75
C ALA A 207 -12.27 18.09 6.87
N ASP A 208 -13.38 18.34 6.19
CA ASP A 208 -14.66 17.68 6.40
C ASP A 208 -15.30 17.07 5.15
N ASN A 209 -14.48 16.72 4.15
CA ASN A 209 -15.00 15.99 2.99
C ASN A 209 -15.72 14.70 3.43
N LEU A 210 -16.85 14.42 2.79
CA LEU A 210 -17.55 13.15 2.98
C LEU A 210 -16.66 11.99 2.50
N PRO A 211 -16.47 10.92 3.30
CA PRO A 211 -15.72 9.74 2.89
C PRO A 211 -16.42 8.99 1.75
N SER A 212 -16.15 9.40 0.52
CA SER A 212 -16.75 8.84 -0.68
C SER A 212 -15.81 8.94 -1.88
N PHE A 213 -15.62 7.83 -2.57
CA PHE A 213 -14.86 7.80 -3.83
C PHE A 213 -15.64 8.36 -5.03
N GLY A 214 -16.95 8.53 -4.91
CA GLY A 214 -17.81 9.02 -6.01
C GLY A 214 -17.31 10.30 -6.67
N PRO A 215 -16.99 11.38 -5.93
CA PRO A 215 -16.46 12.62 -6.50
C PRO A 215 -15.12 12.42 -7.23
N ILE A 216 -14.25 11.57 -6.70
CA ILE A 216 -12.94 11.25 -7.29
C ILE A 216 -13.14 10.56 -8.64
N VAL A 217 -13.95 9.51 -8.67
CA VAL A 217 -14.22 8.72 -9.89
C VAL A 217 -14.88 9.60 -10.97
N LYS A 218 -15.85 10.44 -10.61
CA LYS A 218 -16.48 11.40 -11.55
C LYS A 218 -15.48 12.34 -12.19
N LYS A 219 -14.54 12.90 -11.41
CA LYS A 219 -13.49 13.77 -11.97
C LYS A 219 -12.52 13.04 -12.87
N TRP A 220 -12.16 11.80 -12.56
CA TRP A 220 -11.32 10.99 -13.44
C TRP A 220 -12.01 10.67 -14.75
N GLN A 221 -13.29 10.31 -14.73
CA GLN A 221 -14.08 10.05 -15.92
C GLN A 221 -14.21 11.31 -16.79
N ALA A 222 -14.45 12.47 -16.18
CA ALA A 222 -14.52 13.74 -16.89
C ALA A 222 -13.19 14.11 -17.58
N ARG A 223 -12.05 13.90 -16.90
CA ARG A 223 -10.72 14.13 -17.50
C ARG A 223 -10.42 13.17 -18.64
N ALA A 224 -10.76 11.89 -18.48
CA ALA A 224 -10.59 10.89 -19.53
C ALA A 224 -11.43 11.20 -20.77
N ALA A 225 -12.64 11.75 -20.58
CA ALA A 225 -13.47 12.22 -21.67
C ALA A 225 -12.88 13.47 -22.34
N ALA A 226 -12.38 14.43 -21.54
CA ALA A 226 -11.76 15.66 -22.05
C ALA A 226 -10.46 15.40 -22.82
N SER A 227 -9.67 14.40 -22.42
CA SER A 227 -8.42 14.03 -23.12
C SER A 227 -8.64 13.38 -24.48
N LYS A 228 -9.86 12.95 -24.79
CA LYS A 228 -10.26 12.43 -26.11
C LYS A 228 -10.74 13.52 -27.07
N LEU A 229 -10.90 14.75 -26.60
CA LEU A 229 -11.24 15.89 -27.45
C LEU A 229 -9.99 16.31 -28.22
N PRO A 230 -10.11 16.65 -29.55
CA PRO A 230 -9.00 17.19 -30.30
C PRO A 230 -8.52 18.48 -29.65
N ILE A 231 -7.21 18.60 -29.43
CA ILE A 231 -6.60 19.83 -28.90
C ILE A 231 -6.79 20.92 -29.93
N PRO A 232 -7.50 22.05 -29.64
CA PRO A 232 -7.64 23.12 -30.58
C PRO A 232 -6.26 23.64 -30.99
N GLY A 233 -5.95 23.60 -32.30
CA GLY A 233 -4.67 24.04 -32.85
C GLY A 233 -3.65 22.95 -33.16
N LEU A 234 -3.84 21.70 -32.73
CA LEU A 234 -3.08 20.55 -33.25
C LEU A 234 -3.84 19.94 -34.45
N THR A 235 -3.88 20.64 -35.52
CA THR A 235 -4.25 20.05 -36.83
C THR A 235 -3.14 19.06 -37.21
N THR A 236 -3.51 17.82 -37.33
CA THR A 236 -2.67 16.71 -37.73
C THR A 236 -1.94 17.03 -39.03
N ALA A 237 -0.63 17.22 -38.93
CA ALA A 237 0.30 17.30 -40.07
C ALA A 237 0.38 15.98 -40.86
N VAL A 238 -0.55 15.06 -40.66
CA VAL A 238 -0.60 13.72 -41.29
C VAL A 238 -1.53 13.69 -42.50
N GLU A 239 -2.38 14.68 -42.71
CA GLU A 239 -3.31 14.68 -43.86
C GLU A 239 -2.83 15.49 -45.09
N GLN A 240 -1.62 16.08 -45.03
CA GLN A 240 -1.03 16.83 -46.17
C GLN A 240 0.10 16.08 -46.90
N ALA A 241 0.27 14.78 -46.61
CA ALA A 241 1.25 13.94 -47.34
C ALA A 241 0.56 12.76 -48.02
N LYS A 242 -0.48 13.06 -48.82
CA LYS A 242 -0.99 12.14 -49.85
C LYS A 242 -1.18 12.87 -51.16
#